data_15c683d3c88bb0582d6a56662191dcf4
#
_entry.id   15c683d3c88bb0582d6a56662191dcf4
#
_cell.length_a   1.000
_cell.length_b   1.000
_cell.length_c   1.000
_cell.angle_alpha   90.00
_cell.angle_beta   90.00
_cell.angle_gamma   90.00
#
_symmetry.space_group_name_H-M   'P 1'
#
loop_
_entity.id
_entity.type
_entity.pdbx_description
1 polymer ?
#
loop_
_entity_poly.entity_id
_entity_poly.type
_entity_poly.pdbx_seq_one_letter_code
_entity_poly.pdbx_strand_id
1 'polypeptide(L)'
;SDLLAIVGNFGECGDGTYRPAGDVNGNCCVDVADVLAVVNAWGNDCSPLGACCFADAGDYSCGMSTEASCLFSDGTWQGDNSSCDWNGGSVSCPQPGACCFDDGACEEVLADQCSELGGGFQGDASTCKSADCPVAGAGDECSGAFIASMGANSFETNSATPSENPPSDGQCQGTYLDWQNSADIWFRYDASQSGNVHFTTCDPSSFDTSMALYEGSCDNQVNCNGDADGSGCQDYHSAMDYNVEAGTTYYIRIGGWQGSTGSGTLTIQ
;
A
#
# COMPACT_ATOMS: atom_id res chain seq x y z
N SER A 1 37.73 -13.40 -30.94
CA SER A 1 37.89 -13.05 -32.37
C SER A 1 38.93 -11.94 -32.57
N ASP A 2 39.10 -11.01 -31.65
CA ASP A 2 39.96 -9.83 -31.80
C ASP A 2 41.45 -10.17 -31.87
N LEU A 3 41.92 -11.13 -31.08
CA LEU A 3 43.30 -11.60 -31.12
C LEU A 3 43.65 -12.22 -32.48
N LEU A 4 42.71 -12.93 -33.10
CA LEU A 4 42.89 -13.49 -34.44
C LEU A 4 42.98 -12.39 -35.52
N ALA A 5 42.19 -11.33 -35.38
CA ALA A 5 42.22 -10.19 -36.29
C ALA A 5 43.52 -9.41 -36.14
N ILE A 6 44.04 -9.22 -34.93
CA ILE A 6 45.35 -8.60 -34.67
C ILE A 6 46.45 -9.40 -35.29
N VAL A 7 46.50 -10.71 -35.05
CA VAL A 7 47.57 -11.60 -35.59
C VAL A 7 47.54 -11.65 -37.12
N GLY A 8 46.31 -11.65 -37.72
CA GLY A 8 46.17 -11.70 -39.19
C GLY A 8 46.56 -10.42 -39.92
N ASN A 9 46.48 -9.27 -39.26
CA ASN A 9 46.70 -7.95 -39.87
C ASN A 9 47.85 -7.16 -39.20
N PHE A 10 48.69 -7.85 -38.42
CA PHE A 10 49.79 -7.19 -37.67
C PHE A 10 50.75 -6.45 -38.59
N GLY A 11 50.92 -5.16 -38.33
CA GLY A 11 51.76 -4.26 -39.14
C GLY A 11 50.97 -3.51 -40.22
N GLU A 12 49.68 -3.77 -40.41
CA GLU A 12 48.85 -2.98 -41.33
C GLU A 12 48.47 -1.65 -40.67
N CYS A 13 48.56 -0.57 -41.43
CA CYS A 13 48.10 0.75 -41.07
C CYS A 13 47.06 1.25 -42.09
N GLY A 14 45.99 1.83 -41.61
CA GLY A 14 45.00 2.53 -42.42
C GLY A 14 45.47 3.94 -42.80
N ASP A 15 44.77 4.56 -43.73
CA ASP A 15 45.08 5.89 -44.28
C ASP A 15 44.21 7.01 -43.68
N GLY A 16 43.52 6.74 -42.57
CA GLY A 16 42.58 7.65 -41.92
C GLY A 16 41.12 7.56 -42.42
N THR A 17 40.92 6.92 -43.60
CA THR A 17 39.60 6.60 -44.16
C THR A 17 39.27 5.12 -44.02
N TYR A 18 40.26 4.30 -43.84
CA TYR A 18 40.18 2.86 -43.64
C TYR A 18 40.84 2.48 -42.30
N ARG A 19 40.15 1.68 -41.54
CA ARG A 19 40.64 1.10 -40.30
C ARG A 19 40.85 -0.40 -40.47
N PRO A 20 42.07 -0.93 -40.32
CA PRO A 20 42.32 -2.35 -40.46
C PRO A 20 41.57 -3.16 -39.42
N ALA A 21 41.14 -4.37 -39.82
CA ALA A 21 40.56 -5.31 -38.86
C ALA A 21 41.66 -5.75 -37.86
N GLY A 22 41.44 -5.54 -36.57
CA GLY A 22 42.41 -5.77 -35.50
C GLY A 22 43.01 -4.50 -34.89
N ASP A 23 42.71 -3.34 -35.42
CA ASP A 23 42.97 -2.05 -34.77
C ASP A 23 41.93 -1.86 -33.64
N VAL A 24 42.26 -2.29 -32.44
CA VAL A 24 41.37 -2.28 -31.28
C VAL A 24 41.37 -0.93 -30.57
N ASN A 25 42.51 -0.27 -30.50
CA ASN A 25 42.67 1.01 -29.81
C ASN A 25 42.34 2.24 -30.67
N GLY A 26 42.08 2.07 -31.95
CA GLY A 26 41.66 3.14 -32.87
C GLY A 26 42.72 4.07 -33.35
N ASN A 27 43.97 3.67 -33.27
CA ASN A 27 45.11 4.47 -33.74
C ASN A 27 45.41 4.35 -35.26
N CYS A 28 44.57 3.61 -35.98
CA CYS A 28 44.66 3.30 -37.40
C CYS A 28 45.78 2.35 -37.80
N CYS A 29 46.50 1.73 -36.89
CA CYS A 29 47.47 0.68 -37.16
C CYS A 29 47.18 -0.57 -36.31
N VAL A 30 47.56 -1.74 -36.82
CA VAL A 30 47.50 -2.98 -36.03
C VAL A 30 48.92 -3.27 -35.53
N ASP A 31 49.17 -2.99 -34.26
CA ASP A 31 50.48 -3.10 -33.64
C ASP A 31 50.43 -3.69 -32.21
N VAL A 32 51.55 -3.60 -31.50
CA VAL A 32 51.64 -4.10 -30.11
C VAL A 32 50.67 -3.42 -29.18
N ALA A 33 50.26 -2.18 -29.44
CA ALA A 33 49.32 -1.48 -28.60
C ALA A 33 47.91 -2.11 -28.65
N ASP A 34 47.51 -2.71 -29.78
CA ASP A 34 46.26 -3.47 -29.91
C ASP A 34 46.32 -4.77 -29.16
N VAL A 35 47.46 -5.47 -29.21
CA VAL A 35 47.68 -6.67 -28.39
C VAL A 35 47.52 -6.33 -26.89
N LEU A 36 48.15 -5.23 -26.45
CA LEU A 36 48.10 -4.76 -25.09
C LEU A 36 46.66 -4.34 -24.69
N ALA A 37 45.91 -3.73 -25.59
CA ALA A 37 44.51 -3.37 -25.34
C ALA A 37 43.66 -4.61 -25.10
N VAL A 38 43.82 -5.65 -25.93
CA VAL A 38 43.10 -6.95 -25.74
C VAL A 38 43.57 -7.64 -24.47
N VAL A 39 44.87 -7.68 -24.17
CA VAL A 39 45.43 -8.33 -22.98
C VAL A 39 44.95 -7.62 -21.70
N ASN A 40 44.93 -6.28 -21.71
CA ASN A 40 44.43 -5.49 -20.58
C ASN A 40 42.93 -5.63 -20.38
N ALA A 41 42.18 -5.93 -21.44
CA ALA A 41 40.77 -6.22 -21.38
C ALA A 41 40.48 -7.74 -21.14
N TRP A 42 41.54 -8.57 -21.13
CA TRP A 42 41.43 -10.01 -21.02
C TRP A 42 40.87 -10.38 -19.62
N GLY A 43 39.74 -11.05 -19.63
CA GLY A 43 39.04 -11.41 -18.40
C GLY A 43 38.08 -10.36 -17.88
N ASN A 44 38.00 -9.20 -18.56
CA ASN A 44 36.91 -8.26 -18.33
C ASN A 44 35.62 -8.87 -18.90
N ASP A 45 34.60 -8.88 -18.09
CA ASP A 45 33.27 -9.26 -18.55
C ASP A 45 32.74 -8.13 -19.45
N CYS A 46 32.55 -8.46 -20.77
CA CYS A 46 31.97 -7.55 -21.75
C CYS A 46 30.44 -7.57 -21.75
N SER A 47 29.84 -8.25 -20.80
CA SER A 47 28.38 -8.22 -20.62
C SER A 47 27.97 -6.79 -20.33
N PRO A 48 26.84 -6.33 -20.88
CA PRO A 48 26.34 -5.01 -20.57
C PRO A 48 26.10 -4.87 -19.08
N LEU A 49 26.43 -3.68 -18.56
CA LEU A 49 26.06 -3.34 -17.19
C LEU A 49 24.61 -2.94 -17.13
N GLY A 50 23.98 -3.27 -16.02
CA GLY A 50 22.63 -2.84 -15.68
C GLY A 50 22.47 -2.64 -14.19
N ALA A 51 21.34 -2.13 -13.80
CA ALA A 51 21.00 -1.98 -12.40
C ALA A 51 20.72 -3.36 -11.76
N CYS A 52 21.29 -3.56 -10.60
CA CYS A 52 21.07 -4.73 -9.75
C CYS A 52 20.58 -4.29 -8.38
N CYS A 53 19.47 -4.84 -7.95
CA CYS A 53 18.93 -4.60 -6.63
C CYS A 53 19.41 -5.67 -5.65
N PHE A 54 20.07 -5.24 -4.59
CA PHE A 54 20.60 -6.10 -3.54
C PHE A 54 19.82 -5.94 -2.26
N ALA A 55 19.52 -7.06 -1.60
CA ALA A 55 19.01 -7.09 -0.24
C ALA A 55 20.20 -7.32 0.71
N ASP A 56 20.62 -6.31 1.44
CA ASP A 56 21.69 -6.45 2.44
C ASP A 56 21.16 -6.03 3.82
N ALA A 57 21.02 -7.00 4.70
CA ALA A 57 20.64 -6.81 6.11
C ALA A 57 19.39 -5.91 6.36
N GLY A 58 18.43 -5.92 5.42
CA GLY A 58 17.21 -5.10 5.51
C GLY A 58 17.28 -3.77 4.77
N ASP A 59 18.42 -3.45 4.17
CA ASP A 59 18.57 -2.31 3.26
C ASP A 59 18.59 -2.81 1.81
N TYR A 60 17.76 -2.23 0.96
CA TYR A 60 17.72 -2.54 -0.46
C TYR A 60 18.47 -1.46 -1.23
N SER A 61 19.60 -1.84 -1.78
CA SER A 61 20.47 -0.93 -2.51
C SER A 61 20.52 -1.27 -4.00
N CYS A 62 20.66 -0.25 -4.83
CA CYS A 62 20.91 -0.41 -6.24
C CYS A 62 22.39 -0.27 -6.56
N GLY A 63 22.95 -1.22 -7.29
CA GLY A 63 24.32 -1.19 -7.79
C GLY A 63 24.39 -1.47 -9.29
N MET A 64 25.42 -0.99 -9.95
CA MET A 64 25.68 -1.31 -11.36
C MET A 64 26.55 -2.55 -11.45
N SER A 65 26.08 -3.60 -12.12
CA SER A 65 26.84 -4.84 -12.30
C SER A 65 26.51 -5.50 -13.65
N THR A 66 27.12 -6.64 -13.93
CA THR A 66 26.66 -7.54 -15.00
C THR A 66 25.56 -8.46 -14.44
N GLU A 67 24.71 -9.03 -15.31
CA GLU A 67 23.67 -9.97 -14.89
C GLU A 67 24.26 -11.13 -14.07
N ALA A 68 25.37 -11.72 -14.54
CA ALA A 68 26.03 -12.84 -13.86
C ALA A 68 26.51 -12.45 -12.45
N SER A 69 27.10 -11.27 -12.30
CA SER A 69 27.54 -10.77 -10.98
C SER A 69 26.38 -10.44 -10.05
N CYS A 70 25.30 -9.89 -10.59
CA CYS A 70 24.09 -9.59 -9.86
C CYS A 70 23.48 -10.88 -9.27
N LEU A 71 23.25 -11.86 -10.11
CA LEU A 71 22.67 -13.15 -9.69
C LEU A 71 23.60 -13.96 -8.77
N PHE A 72 24.94 -13.84 -8.95
CA PHE A 72 25.91 -14.47 -8.05
C PHE A 72 25.86 -13.89 -6.63
N SER A 73 25.45 -12.64 -6.51
CA SER A 73 25.31 -11.94 -5.22
C SER A 73 23.87 -11.94 -4.71
N ASP A 74 23.04 -12.88 -5.15
CA ASP A 74 21.63 -12.98 -4.82
C ASP A 74 20.83 -11.68 -5.07
N GLY A 75 21.28 -10.86 -6.03
CA GLY A 75 20.62 -9.64 -6.44
C GLY A 75 19.54 -9.89 -7.51
N THR A 76 18.63 -8.94 -7.65
CA THR A 76 17.59 -8.93 -8.69
C THR A 76 18.05 -8.07 -9.86
N TRP A 77 18.26 -8.68 -11.02
CA TRP A 77 18.71 -8.02 -12.25
C TRP A 77 17.58 -7.24 -12.91
N GLN A 78 17.85 -5.97 -13.25
CA GLN A 78 16.87 -5.05 -13.82
C GLN A 78 16.99 -4.87 -15.34
N GLY A 79 17.83 -5.66 -15.98
CA GLY A 79 18.04 -5.68 -17.43
C GLY A 79 19.28 -4.91 -17.90
N ASP A 80 19.71 -5.22 -19.14
CA ASP A 80 20.86 -4.60 -19.79
C ASP A 80 20.65 -3.10 -19.96
N ASN A 81 21.70 -2.32 -19.69
CA ASN A 81 21.73 -0.87 -19.81
C ASN A 81 20.70 -0.13 -18.92
N SER A 82 20.05 -0.82 -17.98
CA SER A 82 19.30 -0.14 -16.93
C SER A 82 20.26 0.58 -15.99
N SER A 83 19.82 1.63 -15.34
CA SER A 83 20.65 2.48 -14.46
C SER A 83 19.92 2.77 -13.17
N CYS A 84 20.63 2.67 -12.05
CA CYS A 84 20.12 3.08 -10.75
C CYS A 84 19.74 4.57 -10.73
N ASP A 85 18.76 4.96 -9.94
CA ASP A 85 18.29 6.33 -9.79
C ASP A 85 19.40 7.31 -9.33
N TRP A 86 20.28 6.88 -8.41
CA TRP A 86 21.42 7.67 -7.93
C TRP A 86 22.46 7.98 -9.02
N ASN A 87 22.44 7.25 -10.15
CA ASN A 87 23.31 7.48 -11.32
C ASN A 87 22.55 8.11 -12.50
N GLY A 88 21.43 8.78 -12.21
CA GLY A 88 20.59 9.42 -13.23
C GLY A 88 19.73 8.45 -14.03
N GLY A 89 19.62 7.22 -13.61
CA GLY A 89 18.70 6.20 -14.14
C GLY A 89 17.29 6.30 -13.56
N SER A 90 16.44 5.40 -14.00
CA SER A 90 15.03 5.32 -13.56
C SER A 90 14.72 4.10 -12.72
N VAL A 91 15.71 3.29 -12.37
CA VAL A 91 15.52 2.09 -11.57
C VAL A 91 15.64 2.45 -10.09
N SER A 92 14.52 2.43 -9.41
CA SER A 92 14.43 2.40 -7.95
C SER A 92 14.22 0.95 -7.53
N CYS A 93 15.07 0.43 -6.67
CA CYS A 93 14.90 -0.93 -6.17
C CYS A 93 13.69 -1.00 -5.23
N PRO A 94 12.84 -2.05 -5.36
CA PRO A 94 11.74 -2.26 -4.46
C PRO A 94 12.21 -2.23 -3.00
N GLN A 95 11.50 -1.53 -2.15
CA GLN A 95 11.78 -1.46 -0.72
C GLN A 95 10.75 -2.32 0.03
N PRO A 96 11.13 -2.95 1.15
CA PRO A 96 10.13 -3.53 2.04
C PRO A 96 9.14 -2.46 2.45
N GLY A 97 7.90 -2.87 2.55
CA GLY A 97 6.82 -2.04 3.06
C GLY A 97 5.90 -2.87 3.94
N ALA A 98 5.03 -2.21 4.65
CA ALA A 98 4.04 -2.87 5.48
C ALA A 98 3.13 -3.76 4.62
N CYS A 99 3.06 -5.01 4.97
CA CYS A 99 2.14 -6.02 4.46
C CYS A 99 1.10 -6.30 5.53
N CYS A 100 -0.13 -5.91 5.27
CA CYS A 100 -1.24 -6.12 6.19
C CYS A 100 -1.95 -7.43 5.89
N PHE A 101 -2.20 -8.24 6.91
CA PHE A 101 -2.97 -9.48 6.82
C PHE A 101 -4.37 -9.28 7.39
N ASP A 102 -5.29 -10.13 6.98
CA ASP A 102 -6.70 -10.08 7.38
C ASP A 102 -6.92 -10.20 8.90
N ASP A 103 -5.98 -10.74 9.65
CA ASP A 103 -6.01 -10.83 11.11
C ASP A 103 -5.41 -9.61 11.82
N GLY A 104 -5.04 -8.56 11.06
CA GLY A 104 -4.37 -7.36 11.57
C GLY A 104 -2.89 -7.53 11.85
N ALA A 105 -2.33 -8.70 11.59
CA ALA A 105 -0.89 -8.89 11.61
C ALA A 105 -0.24 -8.03 10.53
N CYS A 106 0.97 -7.60 10.78
CA CYS A 106 1.74 -6.82 9.83
C CYS A 106 3.19 -7.29 9.81
N GLU A 107 3.73 -7.46 8.60
CA GLU A 107 5.14 -7.73 8.36
C GLU A 107 5.70 -6.75 7.35
N GLU A 108 6.96 -6.36 7.51
CA GLU A 108 7.65 -5.50 6.55
C GLU A 108 8.39 -6.38 5.54
N VAL A 109 7.80 -6.52 4.34
CA VAL A 109 8.28 -7.40 3.27
C VAL A 109 8.16 -6.71 1.91
N LEU A 110 8.72 -7.31 0.84
CA LEU A 110 8.54 -6.83 -0.52
C LEU A 110 7.10 -7.06 -1.01
N ALA A 111 6.66 -6.29 -2.00
CA ALA A 111 5.30 -6.35 -2.55
C ALA A 111 4.93 -7.74 -3.10
N ASP A 112 5.87 -8.43 -3.76
CA ASP A 112 5.68 -9.79 -4.28
C ASP A 112 5.56 -10.81 -3.14
N GLN A 113 6.42 -10.70 -2.13
CA GLN A 113 6.34 -11.54 -0.92
C GLN A 113 5.04 -11.32 -0.16
N CYS A 114 4.59 -10.06 -0.03
CA CYS A 114 3.30 -9.74 0.57
C CYS A 114 2.15 -10.43 -0.17
N SER A 115 2.19 -10.40 -1.50
CA SER A 115 1.16 -11.05 -2.34
C SER A 115 1.19 -12.58 -2.21
N GLU A 116 2.39 -13.18 -2.12
CA GLU A 116 2.55 -14.64 -1.89
C GLU A 116 2.03 -15.08 -0.51
N LEU A 117 2.17 -14.20 0.49
CA LEU A 117 1.65 -14.41 1.85
C LEU A 117 0.15 -14.13 1.97
N GLY A 118 -0.48 -13.59 0.92
CA GLY A 118 -1.91 -13.27 0.91
C GLY A 118 -2.26 -11.97 1.62
N GLY A 119 -1.29 -11.08 1.85
CA GLY A 119 -1.49 -9.80 2.49
C GLY A 119 -1.73 -8.65 1.51
N GLY A 120 -2.12 -7.49 2.04
CA GLY A 120 -2.26 -6.22 1.32
C GLY A 120 -1.04 -5.33 1.51
N PHE A 121 -0.27 -5.09 0.43
CA PHE A 121 0.92 -4.25 0.48
C PHE A 121 0.58 -2.76 0.54
N GLN A 122 1.14 -2.02 1.49
CA GLN A 122 0.84 -0.61 1.78
C GLN A 122 1.81 0.38 1.10
N GLY A 123 2.69 -0.11 0.24
CA GLY A 123 3.67 0.69 -0.50
C GLY A 123 5.10 0.57 0.01
N ASP A 124 6.05 0.88 -0.88
CA ASP A 124 7.48 0.84 -0.58
C ASP A 124 7.84 1.76 0.59
N ALA A 125 8.72 1.29 1.46
CA ALA A 125 9.20 1.99 2.65
C ALA A 125 8.11 2.38 3.68
N SER A 126 6.87 1.89 3.52
CA SER A 126 5.87 1.97 4.60
C SER A 126 6.29 1.05 5.75
N THR A 127 5.89 1.39 6.96
CA THR A 127 6.22 0.59 8.15
C THR A 127 4.96 0.08 8.82
N CYS A 128 5.03 -1.07 9.48
CA CYS A 128 3.90 -1.60 10.26
C CYS A 128 3.44 -0.62 11.36
N LYS A 129 4.32 0.26 11.80
CA LYS A 129 3.97 1.30 12.77
C LYS A 129 3.14 2.44 12.17
N SER A 130 3.33 2.73 10.88
CA SER A 130 2.61 3.79 10.16
C SER A 130 1.44 3.26 9.32
N ALA A 131 1.44 1.97 9.02
CA ALA A 131 0.35 1.30 8.34
C ALA A 131 -0.73 0.95 9.36
N ASP A 132 -1.91 1.45 9.10
CA ASP A 132 -3.11 1.09 9.86
C ASP A 132 -3.67 -0.20 9.22
N CYS A 133 -3.05 -1.34 9.57
CA CYS A 133 -3.47 -2.63 9.00
C CYS A 133 -4.87 -2.98 9.49
N PRO A 134 -5.85 -3.08 8.59
CA PRO A 134 -7.19 -3.47 8.97
C PRO A 134 -7.16 -4.91 9.49
N VAL A 135 -7.73 -5.13 10.64
CA VAL A 135 -8.00 -6.49 11.15
C VAL A 135 -9.27 -6.95 10.43
N ALA A 136 -9.20 -8.00 9.63
CA ALA A 136 -10.41 -8.63 9.10
C ALA A 136 -11.30 -9.05 10.27
N GLY A 137 -12.51 -8.54 10.26
CA GLY A 137 -13.41 -8.66 11.41
C GLY A 137 -13.17 -7.61 12.51
N ALA A 138 -12.13 -6.76 12.44
CA ALA A 138 -12.11 -5.57 13.28
C ALA A 138 -13.27 -4.68 12.87
N GLY A 139 -14.07 -4.31 13.85
CA GLY A 139 -15.29 -3.56 13.59
C GLY A 139 -16.47 -4.37 13.06
N ASP A 140 -16.31 -5.59 12.56
CA ASP A 140 -17.40 -6.43 12.07
C ASP A 140 -18.39 -6.80 13.20
N GLU A 141 -17.85 -7.02 14.38
CA GLU A 141 -18.65 -7.28 15.59
C GLU A 141 -18.34 -6.25 16.67
N CYS A 142 -19.30 -5.98 17.53
CA CYS A 142 -19.16 -5.01 18.61
C CYS A 142 -17.97 -5.30 19.55
N SER A 143 -17.63 -6.57 19.77
CA SER A 143 -16.49 -6.96 20.60
C SER A 143 -15.14 -6.57 20.00
N GLY A 144 -15.10 -6.41 18.68
CA GLY A 144 -13.94 -5.97 17.91
C GLY A 144 -14.06 -4.53 17.39
N ALA A 145 -14.94 -3.72 17.96
CA ALA A 145 -15.22 -2.36 17.48
C ALA A 145 -13.97 -1.50 17.31
N PHE A 146 -13.87 -0.77 16.21
CA PHE A 146 -12.80 0.21 15.98
C PHE A 146 -12.81 1.30 17.05
N ILE A 147 -11.64 1.74 17.47
CA ILE A 147 -11.56 2.89 18.39
C ILE A 147 -11.80 4.17 17.61
N ALA A 148 -12.88 4.87 17.94
CA ALA A 148 -13.18 6.17 17.36
C ALA A 148 -12.67 7.32 18.23
N SER A 149 -12.30 8.41 17.58
CA SER A 149 -11.92 9.67 18.22
C SER A 149 -12.77 10.84 17.70
N MET A 150 -12.71 11.97 18.39
CA MET A 150 -13.28 13.21 17.88
C MET A 150 -12.67 13.54 16.50
N GLY A 151 -13.51 13.98 15.55
CA GLY A 151 -13.14 14.23 14.16
C GLY A 151 -13.50 13.08 13.24
N ALA A 152 -12.74 12.92 12.17
CA ALA A 152 -13.00 11.96 11.09
C ALA A 152 -12.44 10.57 11.41
N ASN A 153 -13.28 9.55 11.27
CA ASN A 153 -12.94 8.13 11.40
C ASN A 153 -13.41 7.42 10.13
N SER A 154 -12.47 7.04 9.28
CA SER A 154 -12.78 6.37 8.01
C SER A 154 -13.27 4.94 8.25
N PHE A 155 -14.15 4.46 7.37
CA PHE A 155 -14.66 3.10 7.43
C PHE A 155 -14.94 2.52 6.04
N GLU A 156 -15.05 1.19 5.99
CA GLU A 156 -15.64 0.47 4.86
C GLU A 156 -16.43 -0.75 5.36
N THR A 157 -17.47 -1.13 4.61
CA THR A 157 -18.34 -2.26 4.94
C THR A 157 -18.32 -3.38 3.90
N ASN A 158 -17.47 -3.28 2.85
CA ASN A 158 -17.47 -4.23 1.72
C ASN A 158 -17.09 -5.67 2.13
N SER A 159 -16.27 -5.82 3.15
CA SER A 159 -15.82 -7.11 3.69
C SER A 159 -16.51 -7.51 5.00
N ALA A 160 -17.37 -6.65 5.52
CA ALA A 160 -18.11 -6.90 6.76
C ALA A 160 -19.27 -7.87 6.55
N THR A 161 -19.76 -8.45 7.64
CA THR A 161 -20.92 -9.33 7.68
C THR A 161 -22.05 -8.67 8.49
N PRO A 162 -23.32 -9.09 8.32
CA PRO A 162 -24.38 -8.61 9.19
C PRO A 162 -24.20 -9.10 10.63
N SER A 163 -24.04 -8.20 11.59
CA SER A 163 -24.00 -8.56 13.00
C SER A 163 -25.34 -9.12 13.49
N GLU A 164 -25.29 -10.00 14.47
CA GLU A 164 -26.50 -10.49 15.12
C GLU A 164 -27.29 -9.35 15.82
N ASN A 165 -28.57 -9.60 16.14
CA ASN A 165 -29.45 -8.67 16.85
C ASN A 165 -29.58 -7.30 16.15
N PRO A 166 -30.35 -7.19 15.06
CA PRO A 166 -30.56 -5.94 14.36
C PRO A 166 -31.08 -4.84 15.31
N PRO A 167 -30.70 -3.57 15.08
CA PRO A 167 -31.18 -2.45 15.88
C PRO A 167 -32.70 -2.35 15.91
N SER A 168 -33.23 -1.79 16.98
CA SER A 168 -34.65 -1.49 17.07
C SER A 168 -35.00 -0.20 16.36
N ASP A 169 -35.85 -0.24 15.35
CA ASP A 169 -36.33 0.92 14.60
C ASP A 169 -37.17 1.89 15.44
N GLY A 170 -37.63 1.45 16.62
CA GLY A 170 -38.48 2.26 17.49
C GLY A 170 -37.89 3.58 17.96
N GLN A 171 -36.57 3.72 17.89
CA GLN A 171 -35.84 4.94 18.27
C GLN A 171 -35.43 5.79 17.06
N CYS A 172 -35.65 5.34 15.82
CA CYS A 172 -35.16 5.96 14.62
C CYS A 172 -36.07 7.05 14.03
N GLN A 173 -37.09 7.47 14.72
CA GLN A 173 -37.95 8.63 14.41
C GLN A 173 -38.49 8.68 12.96
N GLY A 174 -38.86 7.52 12.42
CA GLY A 174 -39.46 7.42 11.09
C GLY A 174 -38.47 7.34 9.91
N THR A 175 -37.19 7.22 10.19
CA THR A 175 -36.19 6.85 9.17
C THR A 175 -36.21 5.32 8.96
N TYR A 176 -35.84 4.91 7.74
CA TYR A 176 -35.89 3.51 7.38
C TYR A 176 -34.52 2.87 7.62
N LEU A 177 -34.53 1.77 8.37
CA LEU A 177 -33.37 0.95 8.60
C LEU A 177 -33.63 -0.46 8.08
N ASP A 178 -32.73 -1.00 7.29
CA ASP A 178 -32.78 -2.40 6.87
C ASP A 178 -31.48 -3.11 7.23
N TRP A 179 -31.46 -3.66 8.44
CA TRP A 179 -30.30 -4.29 9.04
C TRP A 179 -30.19 -5.79 8.81
N GLN A 180 -31.28 -6.45 8.37
CA GLN A 180 -31.39 -7.90 8.39
C GLN A 180 -30.38 -8.60 7.46
N ASN A 181 -29.93 -7.91 6.41
CA ASN A 181 -28.98 -8.44 5.44
C ASN A 181 -27.87 -7.43 5.12
N SER A 182 -27.74 -6.38 5.90
CA SER A 182 -26.76 -5.33 5.67
C SER A 182 -25.47 -5.66 6.40
N ALA A 183 -24.37 -5.70 5.67
CA ALA A 183 -23.04 -5.68 6.25
C ALA A 183 -22.89 -4.42 7.10
N ASP A 184 -22.37 -4.56 8.29
CA ASP A 184 -22.22 -3.43 9.21
C ASP A 184 -20.91 -3.49 9.98
N ILE A 185 -20.51 -2.35 10.52
CA ILE A 185 -19.31 -2.19 11.30
C ILE A 185 -19.60 -1.44 12.59
N TRP A 186 -18.72 -1.61 13.57
CA TRP A 186 -18.82 -1.03 14.88
C TRP A 186 -17.66 -0.13 15.22
N PHE A 187 -17.97 1.02 15.80
CA PHE A 187 -17.01 1.91 16.45
C PHE A 187 -17.27 1.95 17.95
N ARG A 188 -16.20 2.11 18.72
CA ARG A 188 -16.19 2.40 20.14
C ARG A 188 -15.69 3.81 20.38
N TYR A 189 -16.48 4.64 21.01
CA TYR A 189 -16.14 6.00 21.43
C TYR A 189 -16.18 6.10 22.95
N ASP A 190 -15.02 6.40 23.58
CA ASP A 190 -14.91 6.64 25.01
C ASP A 190 -15.02 8.14 25.29
N ALA A 191 -16.15 8.59 25.82
CA ALA A 191 -16.41 10.01 26.03
C ALA A 191 -15.52 10.56 27.17
N SER A 192 -14.62 11.49 26.82
CA SER A 192 -13.73 12.16 27.80
C SER A 192 -14.40 13.33 28.53
N GLN A 193 -15.50 13.86 27.99
CA GLN A 193 -16.27 14.98 28.54
C GLN A 193 -17.76 14.73 28.33
N SER A 194 -18.58 15.27 29.24
CA SER A 194 -20.04 15.26 29.08
C SER A 194 -20.47 16.42 28.19
N GLY A 195 -21.45 16.21 27.33
CA GLY A 195 -22.00 17.22 26.46
C GLY A 195 -22.78 16.65 25.29
N ASN A 196 -23.32 17.55 24.46
CA ASN A 196 -23.94 17.15 23.19
C ASN A 196 -22.85 16.80 22.18
N VAL A 197 -22.93 15.64 21.57
CA VAL A 197 -22.03 15.14 20.54
C VAL A 197 -22.86 14.85 19.30
N HIS A 198 -22.38 15.31 18.16
CA HIS A 198 -22.95 15.06 16.85
C HIS A 198 -22.18 13.91 16.17
N PHE A 199 -22.88 12.81 15.88
CA PHE A 199 -22.36 11.67 15.12
C PHE A 199 -22.94 11.71 13.72
N THR A 200 -22.09 11.65 12.68
CA THR A 200 -22.58 11.78 11.31
C THR A 200 -21.75 11.02 10.30
N THR A 201 -22.44 10.43 9.31
CA THR A 201 -21.87 9.81 8.12
C THR A 201 -22.11 10.68 6.87
N CYS A 202 -22.42 11.96 7.03
CA CYS A 202 -22.69 12.92 5.95
C CYS A 202 -21.41 13.26 5.17
N ASP A 203 -20.85 12.26 4.51
CA ASP A 203 -19.67 12.34 3.64
C ASP A 203 -20.13 12.17 2.19
N PRO A 204 -19.86 13.13 1.28
CA PRO A 204 -20.31 13.08 -0.11
C PRO A 204 -19.86 11.84 -0.90
N SER A 205 -18.84 11.13 -0.41
CA SER A 205 -18.33 9.90 -1.02
C SER A 205 -18.94 8.63 -0.42
N SER A 206 -19.72 8.74 0.63
CA SER A 206 -20.34 7.61 1.32
C SER A 206 -21.53 7.04 0.55
N PHE A 207 -21.98 5.85 0.94
CA PHE A 207 -23.19 5.20 0.45
C PHE A 207 -24.39 5.52 1.33
N ASP A 208 -25.56 5.02 0.99
CA ASP A 208 -26.80 5.11 1.78
C ASP A 208 -26.62 4.39 3.13
N THR A 209 -26.32 5.17 4.19
CA THR A 209 -25.93 4.66 5.51
C THR A 209 -27.07 4.63 6.49
N SER A 210 -27.05 3.64 7.37
CA SER A 210 -27.87 3.58 8.57
C SER A 210 -26.97 3.52 9.81
N MET A 211 -27.32 4.26 10.88
CA MET A 211 -26.49 4.37 12.07
C MET A 211 -27.31 4.13 13.34
N ALA A 212 -26.75 3.35 14.27
CA ALA A 212 -27.33 3.14 15.59
C ALA A 212 -26.30 3.41 16.69
N LEU A 213 -26.73 3.99 17.80
CA LEU A 213 -25.91 4.33 18.96
C LEU A 213 -26.32 3.49 20.15
N TYR A 214 -25.32 2.99 20.86
CA TYR A 214 -25.47 2.17 22.06
C TYR A 214 -24.65 2.77 23.21
N GLU A 215 -25.14 2.66 24.43
CA GLU A 215 -24.48 3.22 25.61
C GLU A 215 -24.07 2.12 26.61
N GLY A 216 -22.83 2.10 26.98
CA GLY A 216 -22.23 1.19 27.94
C GLY A 216 -22.05 -0.25 27.47
N SER A 217 -22.94 -0.75 26.62
CA SER A 217 -22.88 -2.09 26.03
C SER A 217 -23.52 -2.14 24.65
N CYS A 218 -23.18 -3.14 23.86
CA CYS A 218 -23.70 -3.36 22.50
C CYS A 218 -25.20 -3.72 22.45
N ASP A 219 -25.83 -4.01 23.58
CA ASP A 219 -27.25 -4.38 23.67
C ASP A 219 -28.13 -3.23 24.12
N ASN A 220 -27.56 -2.12 24.58
CA ASN A 220 -28.31 -0.97 25.10
C ASN A 220 -28.36 0.14 24.03
N GLN A 221 -29.18 -0.06 23.00
CA GLN A 221 -29.43 0.94 21.99
C GLN A 221 -30.14 2.17 22.57
N VAL A 222 -29.61 3.36 22.32
CA VAL A 222 -30.12 4.64 22.85
C VAL A 222 -30.58 5.60 21.77
N ASN A 223 -30.05 5.47 20.53
CA ASN A 223 -30.47 6.30 19.41
C ASN A 223 -30.23 5.57 18.09
N CYS A 224 -30.85 6.03 17.01
CA CYS A 224 -30.56 5.60 15.65
C CYS A 224 -31.06 6.62 14.61
N ASN A 225 -30.47 6.59 13.42
CA ASN A 225 -30.87 7.41 12.28
C ASN A 225 -30.51 6.72 10.98
N GLY A 226 -31.42 6.67 10.01
CA GLY A 226 -31.17 6.17 8.65
C GLY A 226 -31.04 7.31 7.63
N ASP A 227 -31.90 8.33 7.77
CA ASP A 227 -31.97 9.46 6.84
C ASP A 227 -31.96 10.76 7.63
N ALA A 228 -30.87 11.50 7.57
CA ALA A 228 -30.77 12.82 8.17
C ALA A 228 -31.23 13.88 7.17
N ASP A 229 -32.40 14.43 7.41
CA ASP A 229 -32.92 15.58 6.67
C ASP A 229 -32.35 16.86 7.22
N GLY A 230 -31.53 17.58 6.46
CA GLY A 230 -31.06 18.90 6.91
C GLY A 230 -29.93 19.52 6.11
N SER A 231 -29.67 20.79 6.39
CA SER A 231 -28.55 21.52 5.79
C SER A 231 -27.22 20.97 6.32
N GLY A 232 -26.42 20.38 5.46
CA GLY A 232 -25.09 19.85 5.78
C GLY A 232 -24.98 18.34 5.70
N CYS A 233 -26.09 17.65 5.46
CA CYS A 233 -26.11 16.24 5.13
C CYS A 233 -26.75 16.04 3.76
N GLN A 234 -26.20 15.18 2.97
CA GLN A 234 -26.83 14.73 1.72
C GLN A 234 -27.92 13.71 2.01
N ASP A 235 -28.87 13.60 1.07
CA ASP A 235 -29.97 12.63 1.15
C ASP A 235 -29.42 11.21 1.40
N TYR A 236 -30.14 10.44 2.21
CA TYR A 236 -29.84 9.04 2.53
C TYR A 236 -28.55 8.79 3.35
N HIS A 237 -28.11 9.79 4.12
CA HIS A 237 -27.01 9.64 5.06
C HIS A 237 -27.49 9.85 6.49
N SER A 238 -26.73 9.32 7.44
CA SER A 238 -27.15 9.33 8.84
C SER A 238 -26.48 10.43 9.65
N ALA A 239 -27.24 11.09 10.50
CA ALA A 239 -26.71 12.00 11.50
C ALA A 239 -27.60 11.97 12.76
N MET A 240 -26.99 12.10 13.95
CA MET A 240 -27.70 12.19 15.20
C MET A 240 -26.93 13.00 16.23
N ASP A 241 -27.67 13.69 17.09
CA ASP A 241 -27.15 14.34 18.28
C ASP A 241 -27.48 13.48 19.52
N TYR A 242 -26.52 13.35 20.42
CA TYR A 242 -26.71 12.65 21.67
C TYR A 242 -25.93 13.32 22.82
N ASN A 243 -26.55 13.40 24.00
CA ASN A 243 -25.87 13.90 25.19
C ASN A 243 -25.04 12.77 25.81
N VAL A 244 -23.75 12.80 25.63
CA VAL A 244 -22.82 11.81 26.21
C VAL A 244 -22.40 12.21 27.62
N GLU A 245 -22.04 11.21 28.43
CA GLU A 245 -21.52 11.38 29.79
C GLU A 245 -20.02 11.03 29.84
N ALA A 246 -19.22 11.88 30.48
CA ALA A 246 -17.78 11.63 30.64
C ALA A 246 -17.51 10.30 31.37
N GLY A 247 -16.60 9.51 30.82
CA GLY A 247 -16.24 8.18 31.35
C GLY A 247 -17.16 7.06 30.89
N THR A 248 -18.17 7.36 30.06
CA THR A 248 -19.04 6.34 29.46
C THR A 248 -18.54 5.96 28.09
N THR A 249 -18.58 4.68 27.79
CA THR A 249 -18.31 4.12 26.48
C THR A 249 -19.58 4.08 25.63
N TYR A 250 -19.48 4.54 24.41
CA TYR A 250 -20.53 4.46 23.39
C TYR A 250 -20.07 3.58 22.23
N TYR A 251 -21.02 2.82 21.67
CA TYR A 251 -20.77 2.04 20.46
C TYR A 251 -21.66 2.58 19.35
N ILE A 252 -21.07 2.73 18.18
CA ILE A 252 -21.74 3.21 16.98
C ILE A 252 -21.71 2.08 15.95
N ARG A 253 -22.89 1.60 15.56
CA ARG A 253 -23.05 0.62 14.49
C ARG A 253 -23.46 1.33 13.22
N ILE A 254 -22.73 1.05 12.12
CA ILE A 254 -22.98 1.64 10.81
C ILE A 254 -23.15 0.53 9.79
N GLY A 255 -24.28 0.52 9.11
CA GLY A 255 -24.60 -0.38 8.00
C GLY A 255 -25.21 0.39 6.84
N GLY A 256 -25.65 -0.31 5.82
CA GLY A 256 -26.27 0.28 4.64
C GLY A 256 -27.72 -0.16 4.45
N TRP A 257 -28.50 0.71 3.81
CA TRP A 257 -29.88 0.38 3.47
C TRP A 257 -29.93 -0.67 2.36
N GLN A 258 -30.83 -1.66 2.50
CA GLN A 258 -31.02 -2.78 1.56
C GLN A 258 -29.72 -3.52 1.16
N GLY A 259 -28.79 -3.67 2.09
CA GLY A 259 -27.53 -4.36 1.83
C GLY A 259 -26.51 -3.52 1.06
N SER A 260 -26.69 -2.21 0.97
CA SER A 260 -25.69 -1.30 0.42
C SER A 260 -24.40 -1.38 1.23
N THR A 261 -23.26 -1.43 0.54
CA THR A 261 -21.93 -1.43 1.14
C THR A 261 -21.05 -0.37 0.48
N GLY A 262 -20.02 0.05 1.17
CA GLY A 262 -19.08 1.05 0.63
C GLY A 262 -18.14 1.58 1.70
N SER A 263 -17.40 2.62 1.31
CA SER A 263 -16.54 3.38 2.20
C SER A 263 -17.23 4.68 2.62
N GLY A 264 -16.85 5.21 3.77
CA GLY A 264 -17.36 6.47 4.28
C GLY A 264 -16.53 6.99 5.45
N THR A 265 -17.03 8.07 6.06
CA THR A 265 -16.40 8.70 7.22
C THR A 265 -17.43 8.89 8.32
N LEU A 266 -17.19 8.31 9.49
CA LEU A 266 -17.89 8.70 10.72
C LEU A 266 -17.21 9.94 11.28
N THR A 267 -17.90 11.06 11.30
CA THR A 267 -17.42 12.26 11.97
C THR A 267 -18.08 12.43 13.33
N ILE A 268 -17.28 12.61 14.38
CA ILE A 268 -17.72 12.86 15.77
C ILE A 268 -17.29 14.27 16.15
N GLN A 269 -18.24 15.14 16.51
CA GLN A 269 -17.97 16.56 16.79
C GLN A 269 -18.90 17.17 17.85
#